data_84834ccbf4a6509d79147f212aa0f95c
#
_entry.id   84834ccbf4a6509d79147f212aa0f95c
#
_cell.length_a   1.000
_cell.length_b   1.000
_cell.length_c   1.000
_cell.angle_alpha   90.00
_cell.angle_beta   90.00
_cell.angle_gamma   90.00
#
_symmetry.space_group_name_H-M   'P 1'
#
loop_
_entity.id
_entity.type
_entity.pdbx_description
1 polymer ?
#
loop_
_entity_poly.entity_id
_entity_poly.type
_entity_poly.pdbx_seq_one_letter_code
_entity_poly.pdbx_strand_id
1 'polypeptide(L)'
;MGKRDNLQIDIPKEWNTCKYKCNSKGSREELVIKLAKRAIEDVKLGKKGRINAIWLEVSGCFGEIISLLNAQEPDVIYMLSQFVNLIFLGSISADQGEVSYEKVLETLDTEYIFLVCGAVPLKDNGLYTTVATYNGRKITAMEAVETIAKNAKHIITIGTCASFGGPTAANPNLSQAVSIPEFLKRNDIIRLPGCPTNPVWTMGALGYLTSYGIPDVDELGRPKAYYGQLIHDNCSRRRFFDAEVFAKQLGDEECMFALGCKGPITYAYCPISRWNSTDNWPIGDNTPCVGCVGPKFPDGTEPFVKYGGF
;
A
#
# COMPACT_ATOMS: atom_id res chain seq x y z
N MET A 1 33.58 3.87 -19.52
CA MET A 1 32.83 2.59 -19.55
C MET A 1 33.27 1.76 -18.37
N GLY A 2 32.66 1.95 -17.22
CA GLY A 2 32.92 1.20 -15.99
C GLY A 2 31.87 0.10 -15.85
N LYS A 3 32.33 -1.11 -15.66
CA LYS A 3 31.51 -2.30 -15.42
C LYS A 3 30.66 -2.07 -14.19
N ARG A 4 29.33 -2.20 -14.33
CA ARG A 4 28.43 -2.35 -13.20
C ARG A 4 28.71 -3.72 -12.57
N ASP A 5 29.37 -3.74 -11.46
CA ASP A 5 29.44 -4.93 -10.63
C ASP A 5 28.01 -5.19 -10.12
N ASN A 6 27.38 -6.23 -10.70
CA ASN A 6 26.17 -6.81 -10.15
C ASN A 6 26.53 -7.37 -8.76
N LEU A 7 26.36 -6.59 -7.71
CA LEU A 7 26.32 -7.12 -6.36
C LEU A 7 25.10 -8.03 -6.26
N GLN A 8 25.31 -9.29 -6.53
CA GLN A 8 24.38 -10.36 -6.25
C GLN A 8 24.35 -10.48 -4.72
N ILE A 9 23.38 -9.79 -4.09
CA ILE A 9 23.17 -9.90 -2.65
C ILE A 9 22.51 -11.24 -2.44
N ASP A 10 23.22 -12.19 -1.83
CA ASP A 10 22.64 -13.45 -1.37
C ASP A 10 21.53 -13.13 -0.35
N ILE A 11 20.32 -13.02 -0.86
CA ILE A 11 19.11 -13.07 -0.04
C ILE A 11 19.08 -14.52 0.45
N PRO A 12 19.06 -14.78 1.77
CA PRO A 12 18.96 -16.14 2.28
C PRO A 12 17.82 -16.86 1.57
N LYS A 13 18.09 -18.02 0.94
CA LYS A 13 17.08 -18.79 0.17
C LYS A 13 15.83 -19.09 0.96
N GLU A 14 15.95 -19.15 2.26
CA GLU A 14 14.87 -19.26 3.25
C GLU A 14 13.88 -18.07 3.24
N TRP A 15 14.26 -16.93 2.68
CA TRP A 15 13.39 -15.74 2.60
C TRP A 15 12.57 -15.70 1.30
N ASN A 16 13.01 -16.45 0.28
CA ASN A 16 12.32 -16.60 -1.00
C ASN A 16 11.27 -17.72 -1.00
N THR A 17 11.26 -18.57 0.02
CA THR A 17 10.28 -19.63 0.16
C THR A 17 9.46 -19.39 1.42
N CYS A 18 8.19 -19.08 1.25
CA CYS A 18 7.21 -18.97 2.34
C CYS A 18 6.92 -20.37 2.95
N LYS A 19 7.98 -21.06 3.43
CA LYS A 19 7.90 -22.32 4.17
C LYS A 19 8.00 -22.14 5.68
N TYR A 20 8.13 -20.91 6.17
CA TYR A 20 8.16 -20.66 7.61
C TYR A 20 6.73 -20.64 8.15
N LYS A 21 6.41 -21.61 8.98
CA LYS A 21 5.40 -21.48 10.01
C LYS A 21 5.84 -20.33 10.92
N CYS A 22 5.41 -19.10 10.60
CA CYS A 22 5.70 -17.93 11.41
C CYS A 22 4.90 -18.01 12.71
N ASN A 23 5.49 -18.63 13.72
CA ASN A 23 4.97 -18.64 15.09
C ASN A 23 5.54 -17.50 15.96
N SER A 24 6.21 -16.51 15.39
CA SER A 24 6.79 -15.41 16.16
C SER A 24 6.35 -14.03 15.64
N LYS A 25 5.81 -13.22 16.52
CA LYS A 25 5.45 -11.81 16.33
C LYS A 25 6.60 -10.93 15.79
N GLY A 26 7.85 -11.37 15.89
CA GLY A 26 9.05 -10.57 15.64
C GLY A 26 9.56 -10.57 14.20
N SER A 27 9.25 -11.56 13.35
CA SER A 27 10.09 -11.82 12.18
C SER A 27 9.97 -10.84 11.00
N ARG A 28 8.86 -10.11 10.86
CA ARG A 28 8.66 -9.16 9.76
C ARG A 28 8.82 -7.70 10.17
N GLU A 29 8.43 -7.33 11.35
CA GLU A 29 8.81 -6.04 11.93
C GLU A 29 10.34 -5.97 12.05
N GLU A 30 10.98 -7.05 12.51
CA GLU A 30 12.44 -7.19 12.48
C GLU A 30 13.02 -7.09 11.06
N LEU A 31 12.35 -7.65 10.04
CA LEU A 31 12.77 -7.51 8.65
C LEU A 31 12.69 -6.06 8.19
N VAL A 32 11.58 -5.37 8.44
CA VAL A 32 11.42 -3.95 8.08
C VAL A 32 12.47 -3.10 8.77
N ILE A 33 12.70 -3.30 10.06
CA ILE A 33 13.73 -2.60 10.82
C ILE A 33 15.13 -2.92 10.28
N LYS A 34 15.41 -4.16 9.92
CA LYS A 34 16.70 -4.58 9.37
C LYS A 34 16.93 -3.99 7.99
N LEU A 35 15.91 -3.97 7.12
CA LEU A 35 15.98 -3.33 5.81
C LEU A 35 16.18 -1.83 5.93
N ALA A 36 15.46 -1.22 6.87
CA ALA A 36 15.61 0.18 7.21
C ALA A 36 17.03 0.51 7.65
N LYS A 37 17.58 -0.22 8.62
CA LYS A 37 18.95 -0.03 9.11
C LYS A 37 19.99 -0.16 8.00
N ARG A 38 19.81 -1.13 7.11
CA ARG A 38 20.73 -1.33 5.98
C ARG A 38 20.64 -0.19 4.95
N ALA A 39 19.44 0.29 4.65
CA ALA A 39 19.28 1.45 3.77
C ALA A 39 19.99 2.69 4.33
N ILE A 40 19.95 2.88 5.68
CA ILE A 40 20.73 3.95 6.34
C ILE A 40 22.23 3.77 6.15
N GLU A 41 22.72 2.57 6.40
CA GLU A 41 24.15 2.30 6.28
C GLU A 41 24.62 2.58 4.85
N ASP A 42 23.85 2.18 3.84
CA ASP A 42 24.18 2.40 2.44
C ASP A 42 24.16 3.90 2.08
N VAL A 43 23.21 4.68 2.62
CA VAL A 43 23.17 6.13 2.45
C VAL A 43 24.33 6.81 3.19
N LYS A 44 24.61 6.45 4.46
CA LYS A 44 25.73 6.98 5.25
C LYS A 44 27.08 6.67 4.63
N LEU A 45 27.21 5.54 3.98
CA LEU A 45 28.44 5.11 3.29
C LEU A 45 28.55 5.72 1.88
N GLY A 46 27.61 6.58 1.47
CA GLY A 46 27.59 7.18 0.14
C GLY A 46 27.37 6.20 -1.00
N LYS A 47 26.95 4.96 -0.70
CA LYS A 47 26.71 3.91 -1.70
C LYS A 47 25.42 4.14 -2.48
N LYS A 48 24.44 4.80 -1.86
CA LYS A 48 23.17 5.19 -2.48
C LYS A 48 22.74 6.54 -1.96
N GLY A 49 22.33 7.44 -2.86
CA GLY A 49 21.58 8.64 -2.52
C GLY A 49 20.11 8.28 -2.23
N ARG A 50 19.40 9.15 -1.52
CA ARG A 50 17.95 9.09 -1.43
C ARG A 50 17.36 9.24 -2.82
N ILE A 51 16.37 8.42 -3.17
CA ILE A 51 15.68 8.56 -4.44
C ILE A 51 14.61 9.67 -4.33
N ASN A 52 14.46 10.48 -5.39
CA ASN A 52 13.37 11.44 -5.45
C ASN A 52 12.03 10.70 -5.44
N ALA A 53 11.06 11.21 -4.70
CA ALA A 53 9.72 10.67 -4.61
C ALA A 53 8.67 11.74 -4.82
N ILE A 54 7.75 11.48 -5.72
CA ILE A 54 6.53 12.26 -5.91
C ILE A 54 5.38 11.41 -5.39
N TRP A 55 4.67 11.90 -4.37
CA TRP A 55 3.50 11.24 -3.84
C TRP A 55 2.25 12.06 -4.18
N LEU A 56 1.46 11.57 -5.12
CA LEU A 56 0.26 12.23 -5.56
C LEU A 56 -0.98 11.65 -4.86
N GLU A 57 -1.75 12.53 -4.26
CA GLU A 57 -3.07 12.24 -3.71
C GLU A 57 -4.12 12.59 -4.77
N VAL A 58 -4.84 11.58 -5.27
CA VAL A 58 -5.92 11.76 -6.23
C VAL A 58 -7.28 11.60 -5.56
N SER A 59 -8.30 11.01 -6.21
CA SER A 59 -9.61 10.87 -5.58
C SER A 59 -9.62 9.74 -4.54
N GLY A 60 -9.71 10.11 -3.27
CA GLY A 60 -9.69 9.18 -2.14
C GLY A 60 -9.90 9.91 -0.82
N CYS A 61 -9.52 9.27 0.27
CA CYS A 61 -9.50 9.85 1.61
C CYS A 61 -8.06 10.07 2.08
N PHE A 62 -7.88 10.81 3.19
CA PHE A 62 -6.57 10.98 3.83
C PHE A 62 -6.11 9.76 4.66
N GLY A 63 -6.85 8.66 4.63
CA GLY A 63 -6.55 7.46 5.43
C GLY A 63 -5.14 6.92 5.21
N GLU A 64 -4.62 6.97 3.98
CA GLU A 64 -3.28 6.49 3.65
C GLU A 64 -2.19 7.34 4.31
N ILE A 65 -2.38 8.65 4.35
CA ILE A 65 -1.43 9.58 4.98
C ILE A 65 -1.53 9.48 6.50
N ILE A 66 -2.75 9.41 7.05
CA ILE A 66 -2.95 9.22 8.49
C ILE A 66 -2.32 7.89 8.95
N SER A 67 -2.50 6.82 8.18
CA SER A 67 -1.86 5.54 8.46
C SER A 67 -0.34 5.65 8.42
N LEU A 68 0.22 6.30 7.39
CA LEU A 68 1.65 6.53 7.27
C LEU A 68 2.21 7.27 8.49
N LEU A 69 1.52 8.32 8.96
CA LEU A 69 1.93 9.10 10.13
C LEU A 69 1.89 8.30 11.44
N ASN A 70 1.15 7.19 11.49
CA ASN A 70 1.13 6.27 12.62
C ASN A 70 2.29 5.26 12.61
N ALA A 71 3.17 5.28 11.60
CA ALA A 71 4.36 4.44 11.59
C ALA A 71 5.28 4.81 12.77
N GLN A 72 5.77 3.80 13.50
CA GLN A 72 6.61 4.00 14.69
C GLN A 72 8.07 3.61 14.46
N GLU A 73 8.32 2.44 13.87
CA GLU A 73 9.66 1.91 13.60
C GLU A 73 9.73 1.18 12.24
N PRO A 74 10.27 1.85 11.18
CA PRO A 74 10.68 3.23 11.11
C PRO A 74 9.50 4.20 11.04
N ASP A 75 9.65 5.39 11.59
CA ASP A 75 8.66 6.45 11.49
C ASP A 75 8.77 7.25 10.18
N VAL A 76 7.85 8.19 9.97
CA VAL A 76 7.83 9.04 8.78
C VAL A 76 9.07 9.95 8.68
N ILE A 77 9.58 10.46 9.80
CA ILE A 77 10.80 11.30 9.81
C ILE A 77 11.98 10.49 9.28
N TYR A 78 12.05 9.23 9.70
CA TYR A 78 13.05 8.31 9.22
C TYR A 78 12.94 8.07 7.71
N MET A 79 11.74 7.82 7.19
CA MET A 79 11.51 7.66 5.76
C MET A 79 12.00 8.88 4.96
N LEU A 80 11.61 10.08 5.38
CA LEU A 80 11.96 11.34 4.73
C LEU A 80 13.47 11.65 4.80
N SER A 81 14.12 11.23 5.88
CA SER A 81 15.56 11.50 6.07
C SER A 81 16.46 10.47 5.42
N GLN A 82 16.01 9.22 5.26
CA GLN A 82 16.87 8.10 4.90
C GLN A 82 16.48 7.37 3.60
N PHE A 83 15.20 7.23 3.28
CA PHE A 83 14.78 6.45 2.10
C PHE A 83 14.54 7.31 0.88
N VAL A 84 13.79 8.39 1.03
CA VAL A 84 13.33 9.20 -0.08
C VAL A 84 13.64 10.68 0.14
N ASN A 85 13.91 11.37 -0.96
CA ASN A 85 13.82 12.81 -1.05
C ASN A 85 12.41 13.14 -1.53
N LEU A 86 11.51 13.46 -0.59
CA LEU A 86 10.12 13.73 -0.91
C LEU A 86 10.02 15.11 -1.57
N ILE A 87 9.73 15.11 -2.86
CA ILE A 87 9.58 16.35 -3.66
C ILE A 87 8.19 16.95 -3.46
N PHE A 88 7.18 16.08 -3.46
CA PHE A 88 5.78 16.47 -3.35
C PHE A 88 4.97 15.43 -2.57
N LEU A 89 4.18 15.92 -1.64
CA LEU A 89 3.06 15.24 -1.00
C LEU A 89 2.09 16.33 -0.52
N GLY A 90 0.95 16.47 -1.18
CA GLY A 90 0.04 17.59 -1.00
C GLY A 90 -0.35 17.89 0.45
N SER A 91 -0.57 16.83 1.25
CA SER A 91 -0.96 16.95 2.66
C SER A 91 0.16 17.37 3.62
N ILE A 92 1.43 17.21 3.23
CA ILE A 92 2.58 17.45 4.14
C ILE A 92 3.51 18.54 3.60
N SER A 93 3.59 18.71 2.28
CA SER A 93 4.48 19.69 1.66
C SER A 93 4.15 21.12 2.11
N ALA A 94 5.18 21.88 2.47
CA ALA A 94 5.02 23.28 2.84
C ALA A 94 4.74 24.18 1.63
N ASP A 95 5.25 23.81 0.46
CA ASP A 95 5.00 24.53 -0.79
C ASP A 95 3.58 24.25 -1.30
N GLN A 96 2.97 25.28 -1.87
CA GLN A 96 1.58 25.23 -2.34
C GLN A 96 1.45 25.82 -3.75
N GLY A 97 0.34 25.49 -4.43
CA GLY A 97 -0.04 26.10 -5.72
C GLY A 97 0.93 25.79 -6.85
N GLU A 98 1.19 26.78 -7.71
CA GLU A 98 2.02 26.63 -8.91
C GLU A 98 3.46 26.24 -8.60
N VAL A 99 4.06 26.84 -7.57
CA VAL A 99 5.44 26.56 -7.15
C VAL A 99 5.62 25.06 -6.79
N SER A 100 4.64 24.49 -6.12
CA SER A 100 4.65 23.07 -5.76
C SER A 100 4.57 22.16 -6.99
N TYR A 101 3.69 22.49 -7.94
CA TYR A 101 3.55 21.72 -9.17
C TYR A 101 4.75 21.89 -10.11
N GLU A 102 5.37 23.07 -10.16
CA GLU A 102 6.60 23.32 -10.92
C GLU A 102 7.74 22.41 -10.46
N LYS A 103 7.92 22.24 -9.14
CA LYS A 103 8.90 21.27 -8.60
C LYS A 103 8.63 19.84 -9.05
N VAL A 104 7.35 19.46 -9.15
CA VAL A 104 6.99 18.15 -9.73
C VAL A 104 7.47 18.06 -11.17
N LEU A 105 7.19 19.07 -12.01
CA LEU A 105 7.60 19.08 -13.41
C LEU A 105 9.13 19.04 -13.58
N GLU A 106 9.88 19.82 -12.79
CA GLU A 106 11.34 19.79 -12.80
C GLU A 106 11.92 18.44 -12.43
N THR A 107 11.20 17.66 -11.58
CA THR A 107 11.64 16.34 -11.15
C THR A 107 11.50 15.30 -12.25
N LEU A 108 10.62 15.49 -13.24
CA LEU A 108 10.35 14.51 -14.30
C LEU A 108 11.56 14.18 -15.18
N ASP A 109 12.56 15.05 -15.22
CA ASP A 109 13.81 14.83 -15.95
C ASP A 109 14.90 14.16 -15.09
N THR A 110 14.58 13.80 -13.86
CA THR A 110 15.48 13.12 -12.92
C THR A 110 15.07 11.64 -12.72
N GLU A 111 15.83 10.90 -11.91
CA GLU A 111 15.39 9.60 -11.44
C GLU A 111 14.46 9.75 -10.23
N TYR A 112 13.23 9.25 -10.31
CA TYR A 112 12.26 9.31 -9.22
C TYR A 112 11.34 8.09 -9.18
N ILE A 113 10.72 7.87 -8.01
CA ILE A 113 9.61 6.95 -7.82
C ILE A 113 8.30 7.73 -7.73
N PHE A 114 7.23 7.14 -8.26
CA PHE A 114 5.90 7.70 -8.21
C PHE A 114 5.05 6.91 -7.22
N LEU A 115 4.65 7.55 -6.12
CA LEU A 115 3.72 7.04 -5.13
C LEU A 115 2.37 7.68 -5.38
N VAL A 116 1.31 6.90 -5.40
CA VAL A 116 -0.02 7.44 -5.68
C VAL A 116 -1.09 6.77 -4.82
N CYS A 117 -1.96 7.56 -4.21
CA CYS A 117 -3.13 7.11 -3.47
C CYS A 117 -4.42 7.73 -4.02
N GLY A 118 -5.53 6.98 -3.88
CA GLY A 118 -6.81 7.34 -4.51
C GLY A 118 -6.98 6.76 -5.92
N ALA A 119 -8.21 6.82 -6.45
CA ALA A 119 -8.56 6.37 -7.79
C ALA A 119 -8.69 7.55 -8.76
N VAL A 120 -8.69 7.31 -10.06
CA VAL A 120 -8.77 8.36 -11.10
C VAL A 120 -10.19 8.46 -11.64
N PRO A 121 -10.95 9.54 -11.35
CA PRO A 121 -12.22 9.80 -11.98
C PRO A 121 -12.05 10.15 -13.47
N LEU A 122 -12.82 9.48 -14.34
CA LEU A 122 -12.75 9.70 -15.79
C LEU A 122 -13.85 10.63 -16.31
N LYS A 123 -14.97 10.71 -15.59
CA LYS A 123 -16.13 11.48 -16.04
C LYS A 123 -15.76 12.96 -16.25
N ASP A 124 -16.37 13.57 -17.26
CA ASP A 124 -16.18 14.98 -17.64
C ASP A 124 -14.67 15.33 -17.82
N ASN A 125 -13.93 14.44 -18.48
CA ASN A 125 -12.48 14.57 -18.71
C ASN A 125 -11.68 14.76 -17.42
N GLY A 126 -12.08 14.06 -16.33
CA GLY A 126 -11.36 14.06 -15.07
C GLY A 126 -11.59 15.30 -14.18
N LEU A 127 -12.55 16.17 -14.51
CA LEU A 127 -12.81 17.40 -13.76
C LEU A 127 -13.30 17.16 -12.32
N TYR A 128 -13.69 15.93 -11.98
CA TYR A 128 -14.07 15.57 -10.59
C TYR A 128 -12.89 15.61 -9.60
N THR A 129 -11.65 15.55 -10.09
CA THR A 129 -10.47 15.72 -9.24
C THR A 129 -9.41 16.56 -9.96
N THR A 130 -9.19 17.77 -9.47
CA THR A 130 -8.10 18.64 -9.91
C THR A 130 -7.02 18.66 -8.82
N VAL A 131 -5.76 18.46 -9.22
CA VAL A 131 -4.62 18.33 -8.29
C VAL A 131 -3.78 19.61 -8.21
N ALA A 132 -3.87 20.47 -9.22
CA ALA A 132 -3.16 21.74 -9.28
C ALA A 132 -3.88 22.75 -10.18
N THR A 133 -3.46 24.01 -10.06
CA THR A 133 -3.65 25.04 -11.09
C THR A 133 -2.26 25.48 -11.52
N TYR A 134 -1.98 25.44 -12.83
CA TYR A 134 -0.68 25.79 -13.38
C TYR A 134 -0.85 26.64 -14.65
N ASN A 135 -0.19 27.81 -14.70
CA ASN A 135 -0.36 28.80 -15.78
C ASN A 135 -1.83 29.13 -16.04
N GLY A 136 -2.62 29.32 -14.98
CA GLY A 136 -4.05 29.63 -15.04
C GLY A 136 -4.95 28.47 -15.48
N ARG A 137 -4.41 27.27 -15.74
CA ARG A 137 -5.16 26.07 -16.17
C ARG A 137 -5.26 25.06 -15.04
N LYS A 138 -6.42 24.45 -14.88
CA LYS A 138 -6.61 23.33 -13.95
C LYS A 138 -5.94 22.07 -14.51
N ILE A 139 -5.18 21.40 -13.66
CA ILE A 139 -4.56 20.11 -13.92
C ILE A 139 -5.41 19.03 -13.27
N THR A 140 -5.97 18.12 -14.06
CA THR A 140 -6.77 17.01 -13.54
C THR A 140 -5.90 15.90 -13.00
N ALA A 141 -6.48 15.03 -12.15
CA ALA A 141 -5.80 13.82 -11.69
C ALA A 141 -5.37 12.93 -12.87
N MET A 142 -6.20 12.82 -13.91
CA MET A 142 -5.86 12.08 -15.14
C MET A 142 -4.55 12.59 -15.74
N GLU A 143 -4.48 13.89 -16.03
CA GLU A 143 -3.32 14.51 -16.64
C GLU A 143 -2.06 14.39 -15.77
N ALA A 144 -2.20 14.64 -14.47
CA ALA A 144 -1.07 14.53 -13.55
C ALA A 144 -0.54 13.11 -13.44
N VAL A 145 -1.44 12.11 -13.32
CA VAL A 145 -1.04 10.70 -13.23
C VAL A 145 -0.34 10.26 -14.51
N GLU A 146 -0.86 10.58 -15.70
CA GLU A 146 -0.21 10.26 -16.98
C GLU A 146 1.17 10.90 -17.09
N THR A 147 1.27 12.19 -16.77
CA THR A 147 2.51 12.97 -16.86
C THR A 147 3.59 12.42 -15.93
N ILE A 148 3.24 12.18 -14.66
CA ILE A 148 4.20 11.70 -13.66
C ILE A 148 4.56 10.23 -13.89
N ALA A 149 3.61 9.38 -14.32
CA ALA A 149 3.87 7.96 -14.55
C ALA A 149 4.79 7.68 -15.72
N LYS A 150 4.91 8.61 -16.69
CA LYS A 150 5.62 8.40 -17.96
C LYS A 150 7.09 8.04 -17.78
N ASN A 151 7.79 8.78 -16.92
CA ASN A 151 9.24 8.63 -16.70
C ASN A 151 9.58 8.07 -15.32
N ALA A 152 8.57 7.72 -14.50
CA ALA A 152 8.80 7.16 -13.17
C ALA A 152 9.59 5.84 -13.27
N LYS A 153 10.67 5.72 -12.51
CA LYS A 153 11.47 4.49 -12.41
C LYS A 153 10.64 3.33 -11.88
N HIS A 154 9.82 3.61 -10.87
CA HIS A 154 8.87 2.68 -10.28
C HIS A 154 7.58 3.42 -9.93
N ILE A 155 6.45 2.73 -10.05
CA ILE A 155 5.16 3.23 -9.61
C ILE A 155 4.66 2.33 -8.48
N ILE A 156 4.22 2.95 -7.38
CA ILE A 156 3.65 2.24 -6.23
C ILE A 156 2.27 2.84 -5.96
N THR A 157 1.24 2.01 -6.02
CA THR A 157 -0.09 2.40 -5.55
C THR A 157 -0.24 2.09 -4.07
N ILE A 158 -0.71 3.08 -3.29
CA ILE A 158 -0.92 2.96 -1.86
C ILE A 158 -2.42 3.09 -1.60
N GLY A 159 -2.97 2.10 -0.92
CA GLY A 159 -4.40 2.00 -0.69
C GLY A 159 -5.17 1.21 -1.74
N THR A 160 -6.31 0.67 -1.34
CA THR A 160 -7.17 -0.12 -2.22
C THR A 160 -7.80 0.72 -3.32
N CYS A 161 -8.06 2.01 -3.07
CA CYS A 161 -8.57 2.92 -4.11
C CYS A 161 -7.58 3.06 -5.28
N ALA A 162 -6.31 3.30 -5.01
CA ALA A 162 -5.28 3.38 -6.04
C ALA A 162 -5.02 2.04 -6.72
N SER A 163 -5.01 0.94 -5.93
CA SER A 163 -4.63 -0.39 -6.41
C SER A 163 -5.73 -1.08 -7.23
N PHE A 164 -7.01 -0.87 -6.87
CA PHE A 164 -8.15 -1.63 -7.42
C PHE A 164 -9.43 -0.81 -7.61
N GLY A 165 -9.40 0.51 -7.41
CA GLY A 165 -10.58 1.37 -7.43
C GLY A 165 -11.23 1.55 -6.06
N GLY A 166 -11.34 0.48 -5.28
CA GLY A 166 -11.79 0.49 -3.89
C GLY A 166 -13.10 1.26 -3.63
N PRO A 167 -13.27 1.86 -2.45
CA PRO A 167 -14.46 2.64 -2.14
C PRO A 167 -14.72 3.81 -3.09
N THR A 168 -13.69 4.38 -3.72
CA THR A 168 -13.87 5.50 -4.67
C THR A 168 -14.56 5.06 -5.96
N ALA A 169 -14.30 3.83 -6.42
CA ALA A 169 -14.91 3.26 -7.61
C ALA A 169 -16.11 2.35 -7.30
N ALA A 170 -16.56 2.29 -6.05
CA ALA A 170 -17.72 1.50 -5.65
C ALA A 170 -19.01 1.99 -6.30
N ASN A 171 -19.95 1.06 -6.51
CA ASN A 171 -21.25 1.38 -7.10
C ASN A 171 -22.00 2.43 -6.28
N PRO A 172 -22.67 3.38 -6.95
CA PRO A 172 -22.92 3.49 -8.40
C PRO A 172 -21.82 4.15 -9.24
N ASN A 173 -20.62 4.38 -8.72
CA ASN A 173 -19.43 4.95 -9.38
C ASN A 173 -19.75 6.12 -10.35
N LEU A 174 -20.44 7.14 -9.84
CA LEU A 174 -20.91 8.27 -10.62
C LEU A 174 -19.81 9.10 -11.27
N SER A 175 -18.59 9.06 -10.71
CA SER A 175 -17.38 9.72 -11.23
C SER A 175 -16.65 8.89 -12.28
N GLN A 176 -17.09 7.63 -12.53
CA GLN A 176 -16.39 6.67 -13.38
C GLN A 176 -14.92 6.50 -12.96
N ALA A 177 -14.69 6.43 -11.65
CA ALA A 177 -13.36 6.27 -11.11
C ALA A 177 -12.81 4.86 -11.42
N VAL A 178 -11.52 4.81 -11.75
CA VAL A 178 -10.79 3.57 -12.03
C VAL A 178 -9.49 3.52 -11.23
N SER A 179 -8.95 2.33 -11.05
CA SER A 179 -7.64 2.15 -10.41
C SER A 179 -6.50 2.73 -11.26
N ILE A 180 -5.36 3.03 -10.63
CA ILE A 180 -4.16 3.53 -11.34
C ILE A 180 -3.65 2.53 -12.39
N PRO A 181 -3.53 1.21 -12.09
CA PRO A 181 -3.10 0.24 -13.09
C PRO A 181 -4.05 0.11 -14.28
N GLU A 182 -5.36 0.21 -14.03
CA GLU A 182 -6.37 0.19 -15.08
C GLU A 182 -6.29 1.44 -15.96
N PHE A 183 -6.18 2.62 -15.35
CA PHE A 183 -6.03 3.90 -16.02
C PHE A 183 -4.79 3.94 -16.92
N LEU A 184 -3.63 3.55 -16.37
CA LEU A 184 -2.35 3.55 -17.09
C LEU A 184 -2.18 2.35 -18.03
N LYS A 185 -3.05 1.33 -17.95
CA LYS A 185 -2.93 0.05 -18.67
C LYS A 185 -1.57 -0.61 -18.47
N ARG A 186 -1.07 -0.59 -17.21
CA ARG A 186 0.24 -1.11 -16.82
C ARG A 186 0.11 -2.18 -15.75
N ASN A 187 0.93 -3.25 -15.88
CA ASN A 187 0.97 -4.39 -14.95
C ASN A 187 2.25 -4.42 -14.10
N ASP A 188 3.22 -3.55 -14.36
CA ASP A 188 4.51 -3.45 -13.65
C ASP A 188 4.45 -2.54 -12.42
N ILE A 189 3.25 -2.26 -11.91
CA ILE A 189 2.99 -1.40 -10.77
C ILE A 189 2.99 -2.24 -9.49
N ILE A 190 3.77 -1.82 -8.50
CA ILE A 190 3.75 -2.40 -7.16
C ILE A 190 2.49 -1.90 -6.45
N ARG A 191 1.65 -2.84 -5.96
CA ARG A 191 0.38 -2.50 -5.32
C ARG A 191 0.43 -2.82 -3.83
N LEU A 192 0.12 -1.81 -3.02
CA LEU A 192 0.01 -1.91 -1.56
C LEU A 192 -1.44 -1.62 -1.13
N PRO A 193 -2.40 -2.53 -1.40
CA PRO A 193 -3.78 -2.29 -1.02
C PRO A 193 -3.97 -2.35 0.49
N GLY A 194 -4.95 -1.59 0.95
CA GLY A 194 -5.43 -1.47 2.33
C GLY A 194 -6.47 -0.37 2.36
N CYS A 195 -7.29 -0.30 3.38
CA CYS A 195 -8.24 0.79 3.56
C CYS A 195 -8.31 1.19 5.04
N PRO A 196 -7.23 1.92 5.48
CA PRO A 196 -5.97 2.26 4.79
C PRO A 196 -4.93 1.14 4.76
N THR A 197 -3.86 1.33 3.97
CA THR A 197 -2.68 0.45 3.95
C THR A 197 -1.96 0.48 5.29
N ASN A 198 -1.49 -0.68 5.73
CA ASN A 198 -0.69 -0.77 6.94
C ASN A 198 0.63 0.04 6.79
N PRO A 199 0.97 0.94 7.74
CA PRO A 199 2.14 1.80 7.63
C PRO A 199 3.46 1.02 7.55
N VAL A 200 3.56 -0.12 8.26
CA VAL A 200 4.74 -0.99 8.24
C VAL A 200 4.95 -1.59 6.83
N TRP A 201 3.87 -1.89 6.11
CA TRP A 201 3.98 -2.42 4.75
C TRP A 201 4.44 -1.36 3.76
N THR A 202 3.97 -0.12 3.91
CA THR A 202 4.43 1.01 3.10
C THR A 202 5.92 1.28 3.35
N MET A 203 6.34 1.37 4.61
CA MET A 203 7.74 1.58 4.99
C MET A 203 8.63 0.43 4.52
N GLY A 204 8.18 -0.80 4.71
CA GLY A 204 8.94 -1.99 4.30
C GLY A 204 9.07 -2.13 2.79
N ALA A 205 8.02 -1.81 2.02
CA ALA A 205 8.07 -1.83 0.57
C ALA A 205 9.04 -0.77 0.02
N LEU A 206 9.00 0.45 0.58
CA LEU A 206 9.94 1.52 0.22
C LEU A 206 11.38 1.18 0.60
N GLY A 207 11.61 0.70 1.82
CA GLY A 207 12.92 0.27 2.27
C GLY A 207 13.48 -0.89 1.44
N TYR A 208 12.62 -1.84 1.05
CA TYR A 208 13.02 -2.94 0.17
C TYR A 208 13.38 -2.43 -1.23
N LEU A 209 12.51 -1.61 -1.83
CA LEU A 209 12.69 -1.08 -3.18
C LEU A 209 14.00 -0.28 -3.29
N THR A 210 14.29 0.57 -2.32
CA THR A 210 15.49 1.41 -2.31
C THR A 210 16.77 0.62 -2.05
N SER A 211 16.69 -0.51 -1.34
CA SER A 211 17.86 -1.32 -0.96
C SER A 211 18.13 -2.48 -1.91
N TYR A 212 17.08 -3.13 -2.41
CA TYR A 212 17.19 -4.41 -3.13
C TYR A 212 16.51 -4.41 -4.51
N GLY A 213 15.78 -3.34 -4.87
CA GLY A 213 14.98 -3.29 -6.08
C GLY A 213 13.56 -3.81 -5.88
N ILE A 214 12.92 -4.24 -6.97
CA ILE A 214 11.51 -4.65 -6.97
C ILE A 214 11.31 -5.88 -6.08
N PRO A 215 10.35 -5.85 -5.12
CA PRO A 215 10.04 -7.01 -4.29
C PRO A 215 9.39 -8.13 -5.11
N ASP A 216 9.46 -9.38 -4.61
CA ASP A 216 8.66 -10.49 -5.16
C ASP A 216 7.17 -10.20 -4.94
N VAL A 217 6.42 -10.15 -6.04
CA VAL A 217 4.99 -9.83 -6.05
C VAL A 217 4.14 -11.03 -6.47
N ASP A 218 2.88 -11.01 -6.06
CA ASP A 218 1.87 -11.96 -6.54
C ASP A 218 1.31 -11.55 -7.93
N GLU A 219 0.36 -12.32 -8.44
CA GLU A 219 -0.28 -12.10 -9.75
C GLU A 219 -1.03 -10.76 -9.83
N LEU A 220 -1.37 -10.16 -8.69
CA LEU A 220 -2.02 -8.86 -8.58
C LEU A 220 -1.00 -7.71 -8.42
N GLY A 221 0.31 -7.98 -8.43
CA GLY A 221 1.35 -6.98 -8.22
C GLY A 221 1.58 -6.59 -6.77
N ARG A 222 1.09 -7.39 -5.79
CA ARG A 222 1.23 -7.12 -4.35
C ARG A 222 2.45 -7.85 -3.78
N PRO A 223 3.30 -7.20 -2.95
CA PRO A 223 4.44 -7.87 -2.34
C PRO A 223 4.02 -9.10 -1.53
N LYS A 224 4.50 -10.29 -1.91
CA LYS A 224 4.19 -11.56 -1.23
C LYS A 224 4.55 -11.53 0.25
N ALA A 225 5.53 -10.70 0.62
CA ALA A 225 5.88 -10.46 2.01
C ALA A 225 4.68 -10.04 2.88
N TYR A 226 3.70 -9.34 2.33
CA TYR A 226 2.54 -8.82 3.06
C TYR A 226 1.22 -9.43 2.62
N TYR A 227 1.15 -9.98 1.40
CA TYR A 227 -0.09 -10.47 0.79
C TYR A 227 0.00 -11.93 0.35
N GLY A 228 1.04 -12.66 0.76
CA GLY A 228 1.27 -14.04 0.32
C GLY A 228 0.50 -15.12 1.11
N GLN A 229 -0.24 -14.76 2.16
CA GLN A 229 -0.95 -15.72 3.02
C GLN A 229 -2.38 -15.28 3.29
N LEU A 230 -3.28 -16.24 3.42
CA LEU A 230 -4.66 -15.99 3.84
C LEU A 230 -4.70 -15.50 5.30
N ILE A 231 -5.53 -14.52 5.57
CA ILE A 231 -5.81 -14.07 6.93
C ILE A 231 -6.28 -15.25 7.79
N HIS A 232 -7.13 -16.11 7.23
CA HIS A 232 -7.70 -17.26 7.92
C HIS A 232 -6.64 -18.25 8.42
N ASP A 233 -5.52 -18.43 7.69
CA ASP A 233 -4.47 -19.38 8.07
C ASP A 233 -3.70 -18.97 9.33
N ASN A 234 -3.61 -17.66 9.58
CA ASN A 234 -2.92 -17.08 10.74
C ASN A 234 -3.90 -16.50 11.79
N CYS A 235 -5.20 -16.73 11.63
CA CYS A 235 -6.21 -16.18 12.53
C CYS A 235 -6.16 -16.87 13.90
N SER A 236 -6.10 -16.10 14.98
CA SER A 236 -6.14 -16.64 16.35
C SER A 236 -7.45 -17.39 16.68
N ARG A 237 -8.49 -17.12 15.88
CA ARG A 237 -9.82 -17.75 16.03
C ARG A 237 -10.00 -18.99 15.15
N ARG A 238 -8.96 -19.44 14.44
CA ARG A 238 -9.00 -20.62 13.57
C ARG A 238 -9.51 -21.86 14.32
N ARG A 239 -9.11 -22.03 15.59
CA ARG A 239 -9.59 -23.12 16.46
C ARG A 239 -11.10 -23.19 16.59
N PHE A 240 -11.78 -22.05 16.64
CA PHE A 240 -13.25 -21.99 16.70
C PHE A 240 -13.89 -22.36 15.36
N PHE A 241 -13.27 -21.94 14.25
CA PHE A 241 -13.72 -22.34 12.92
C PHE A 241 -13.65 -23.87 12.74
N ASP A 242 -12.51 -24.45 13.10
CA ASP A 242 -12.28 -25.91 12.98
C ASP A 242 -13.20 -26.74 13.92
N ALA A 243 -13.69 -26.12 14.98
CA ALA A 243 -14.67 -26.69 15.91
C ALA A 243 -16.14 -26.35 15.59
N GLU A 244 -16.38 -25.62 14.48
CA GLU A 244 -17.70 -25.14 14.06
C GLU A 244 -18.40 -24.23 15.11
N VAL A 245 -17.61 -23.51 15.92
CA VAL A 245 -18.10 -22.58 16.94
C VAL A 245 -18.04 -21.16 16.38
N PHE A 246 -19.20 -20.62 16.07
CA PHE A 246 -19.30 -19.31 15.41
C PHE A 246 -19.93 -18.24 16.30
N ALA A 247 -19.39 -17.01 16.20
CA ALA A 247 -19.95 -15.82 16.81
C ALA A 247 -21.39 -15.58 16.31
N LYS A 248 -22.29 -15.17 17.21
CA LYS A 248 -23.70 -14.88 16.91
C LYS A 248 -23.94 -13.38 16.72
N GLN A 249 -23.13 -12.56 17.35
CA GLN A 249 -23.19 -11.10 17.29
C GLN A 249 -21.78 -10.51 17.30
N LEU A 250 -21.66 -9.21 16.94
CA LEU A 250 -20.43 -8.48 17.12
C LEU A 250 -20.08 -8.36 18.60
N GLY A 251 -18.81 -8.50 18.92
CA GLY A 251 -18.33 -8.54 20.30
C GLY A 251 -18.06 -9.95 20.83
N ASP A 252 -18.62 -10.98 20.23
CA ASP A 252 -18.35 -12.38 20.62
C ASP A 252 -16.89 -12.75 20.32
N GLU A 253 -16.31 -13.66 21.11
CA GLU A 253 -14.93 -14.09 20.97
C GLU A 253 -14.71 -15.23 19.97
N GLU A 254 -15.78 -15.87 19.51
CA GLU A 254 -15.78 -17.01 18.61
C GLU A 254 -15.48 -16.59 17.15
N CYS A 255 -15.43 -17.56 16.24
CA CYS A 255 -15.15 -17.31 14.83
C CYS A 255 -16.22 -16.42 14.18
N MET A 256 -15.82 -15.31 13.58
CA MET A 256 -16.70 -14.35 12.91
C MET A 256 -17.20 -14.79 11.53
N PHE A 257 -16.96 -16.03 11.10
CA PHE A 257 -17.33 -16.50 9.76
C PHE A 257 -18.83 -16.35 9.49
N ALA A 258 -19.67 -16.76 10.44
CA ALA A 258 -21.12 -16.65 10.34
C ALA A 258 -21.63 -15.17 10.31
N LEU A 259 -20.80 -14.22 10.72
CA LEU A 259 -21.07 -12.79 10.63
C LEU A 259 -20.52 -12.14 9.35
N GLY A 260 -20.09 -12.96 8.38
CA GLY A 260 -19.62 -12.46 7.08
C GLY A 260 -18.13 -12.12 7.01
N CYS A 261 -17.30 -12.67 7.90
CA CYS A 261 -15.86 -12.48 7.89
C CYS A 261 -15.22 -12.92 6.55
N LYS A 262 -14.49 -12.02 5.89
CA LYS A 262 -13.83 -12.30 4.61
C LYS A 262 -12.39 -12.81 4.77
N GLY A 263 -11.98 -13.16 5.99
CA GLY A 263 -10.66 -13.75 6.26
C GLY A 263 -10.31 -14.98 5.39
N PRO A 264 -11.24 -15.91 5.11
CA PRO A 264 -11.00 -17.08 4.26
C PRO A 264 -10.68 -16.77 2.78
N ILE A 265 -10.98 -15.59 2.30
CA ILE A 265 -10.74 -15.18 0.90
C ILE A 265 -9.78 -13.99 0.78
N THR A 266 -9.23 -13.52 1.89
CA THR A 266 -8.40 -12.30 1.94
C THR A 266 -6.95 -12.66 2.23
N TYR A 267 -6.07 -12.30 1.31
CA TYR A 267 -4.64 -12.49 1.45
C TYR A 267 -4.02 -11.23 2.06
N ALA A 268 -3.64 -11.28 3.32
CA ALA A 268 -2.97 -10.18 4.04
C ALA A 268 -2.35 -10.66 5.36
N TYR A 269 -1.40 -9.91 5.86
CA TYR A 269 -0.66 -10.24 7.09
C TYR A 269 -1.22 -9.55 8.35
N CYS A 270 -2.45 -9.05 8.30
CA CYS A 270 -3.12 -8.37 9.41
C CYS A 270 -3.09 -9.13 10.75
N PRO A 271 -3.26 -10.48 10.80
CA PRO A 271 -3.17 -11.22 12.06
C PRO A 271 -1.85 -11.04 12.80
N ILE A 272 -0.78 -10.72 12.09
CA ILE A 272 0.58 -10.61 12.62
C ILE A 272 1.01 -9.15 12.69
N SER A 273 0.90 -8.40 11.58
CA SER A 273 1.31 -6.99 11.53
C SER A 273 0.40 -6.05 12.32
N ARG A 274 -0.82 -6.49 12.62
CA ARG A 274 -1.86 -5.66 13.24
C ARG A 274 -2.18 -4.42 12.39
N TRP A 275 -2.87 -3.43 12.93
CA TRP A 275 -3.24 -2.20 12.24
C TRP A 275 -2.59 -0.97 12.86
N ASN A 276 -2.21 -0.01 12.00
CA ASN A 276 -1.77 1.32 12.41
C ASN A 276 -0.70 1.35 13.53
N SER A 277 0.24 0.40 13.49
CA SER A 277 1.26 0.23 14.55
C SER A 277 0.66 0.01 15.95
N THR A 278 -0.53 -0.57 16.03
CA THR A 278 -1.15 -1.00 17.29
C THR A 278 -1.04 -2.50 17.48
N ASP A 279 -1.38 -2.99 18.66
CA ASP A 279 -1.44 -4.43 18.95
C ASP A 279 -2.75 -5.07 18.46
N ASN A 280 -3.61 -4.32 17.74
CA ASN A 280 -4.94 -4.74 17.39
C ASN A 280 -5.27 -4.71 15.89
N TRP A 281 -6.37 -5.33 15.52
CA TRP A 281 -6.90 -5.42 14.17
C TRP A 281 -8.39 -5.86 14.23
N PRO A 282 -9.20 -5.77 13.15
CA PRO A 282 -10.65 -5.97 13.25
C PRO A 282 -11.09 -7.24 13.96
N ILE A 283 -10.53 -8.40 13.62
CA ILE A 283 -10.91 -9.66 14.30
C ILE A 283 -10.43 -9.68 15.76
N GLY A 284 -9.33 -9.00 16.07
CA GLY A 284 -8.85 -8.78 17.43
C GLY A 284 -9.86 -8.00 18.29
N ASP A 285 -10.55 -7.03 17.66
CA ASP A 285 -11.61 -6.21 18.26
C ASP A 285 -13.01 -6.80 18.09
N ASN A 286 -13.11 -8.10 17.92
CA ASN A 286 -14.38 -8.84 17.83
C ASN A 286 -15.30 -8.35 16.69
N THR A 287 -14.69 -7.93 15.54
CA THR A 287 -15.41 -7.62 14.32
C THR A 287 -14.92 -8.47 13.13
N PRO A 288 -15.77 -8.81 12.15
CA PRO A 288 -15.33 -9.60 11.01
C PRO A 288 -14.34 -8.83 10.11
N CYS A 289 -13.42 -9.56 9.47
CA CYS A 289 -12.62 -9.01 8.37
C CYS A 289 -13.53 -8.63 7.21
N VAL A 290 -13.38 -7.42 6.67
CA VAL A 290 -14.17 -6.92 5.53
C VAL A 290 -13.51 -7.12 4.17
N GLY A 291 -12.30 -7.69 4.13
CA GLY A 291 -11.60 -7.96 2.87
C GLY A 291 -11.02 -6.73 2.19
N CYS A 292 -10.68 -5.69 2.94
CA CYS A 292 -10.32 -4.36 2.44
C CYS A 292 -9.10 -4.31 1.49
N VAL A 293 -8.26 -5.34 1.46
CA VAL A 293 -7.10 -5.46 0.56
C VAL A 293 -7.41 -6.22 -0.74
N GLY A 294 -8.64 -6.67 -0.90
CA GLY A 294 -9.06 -7.45 -2.05
C GLY A 294 -9.43 -6.59 -3.26
N PRO A 295 -9.24 -7.12 -4.50
CA PRO A 295 -9.54 -6.37 -5.72
C PRO A 295 -11.04 -6.08 -5.94
N LYS A 296 -11.92 -6.78 -5.20
CA LYS A 296 -13.37 -6.62 -5.29
C LYS A 296 -13.96 -5.81 -4.14
N PHE A 297 -13.14 -5.30 -3.23
CA PHE A 297 -13.62 -4.47 -2.11
C PHE A 297 -14.02 -3.07 -2.59
N PRO A 298 -15.19 -2.51 -2.14
CA PRO A 298 -16.11 -3.10 -1.17
C PRO A 298 -17.21 -3.98 -1.82
N ASP A 299 -17.62 -3.73 -3.04
CA ASP A 299 -18.83 -4.28 -3.65
C ASP A 299 -18.82 -5.81 -3.77
N GLY A 300 -17.71 -6.37 -4.25
CA GLY A 300 -17.59 -7.81 -4.45
C GLY A 300 -17.23 -8.59 -3.19
N THR A 301 -16.95 -7.92 -2.09
CA THR A 301 -16.76 -8.56 -0.77
C THR A 301 -17.97 -8.40 0.13
N GLU A 302 -18.85 -7.45 -0.21
CA GLU A 302 -20.07 -7.17 0.55
C GLU A 302 -19.82 -7.20 2.05
N PRO A 303 -19.14 -6.19 2.62
CA PRO A 303 -18.76 -6.18 4.03
C PRO A 303 -19.96 -6.45 4.94
N PHE A 304 -19.78 -7.30 5.95
CA PHE A 304 -20.81 -7.73 6.89
C PHE A 304 -21.96 -8.56 6.30
N VAL A 305 -21.97 -8.83 4.99
CA VAL A 305 -22.95 -9.74 4.40
C VAL A 305 -22.51 -11.19 4.69
N LYS A 306 -23.42 -11.99 5.21
CA LYS A 306 -23.19 -13.39 5.50
C LYS A 306 -23.04 -14.22 4.22
N TYR A 307 -22.21 -15.25 4.27
CA TYR A 307 -22.23 -16.28 3.23
C TYR A 307 -23.59 -17.01 3.25
N GLY A 308 -24.16 -17.25 2.09
CA GLY A 308 -25.44 -17.96 2.00
C GLY A 308 -25.33 -19.38 2.61
N GLY A 309 -26.31 -19.77 3.40
CA GLY A 309 -26.43 -21.14 3.93
C GLY A 309 -25.89 -21.35 5.34
N PHE A 310 -25.59 -20.30 6.10
CA PHE A 310 -25.24 -20.36 7.54
C PHE A 310 -26.21 -19.57 8.39
#